data_813be7137f4661d2756cf8d8fea9f8ba
#
_entry.id   813be7137f4661d2756cf8d8fea9f8ba
#
_cell.length_a   1.000
_cell.length_b   1.000
_cell.length_c   1.000
_cell.angle_alpha   90.00
_cell.angle_beta   90.00
_cell.angle_gamma   90.00
#
_symmetry.space_group_name_H-M   'P 1'
#
loop_
_entity.id
_entity.type
_entity.pdbx_description
1 polymer ?
#
loop_
_entity_poly.entity_id
_entity_poly.type
_entity_poly.pdbx_seq_one_letter_code
_entity_poly.pdbx_strand_id
1 'polypeptide(L)'
;MHAITTIHFIVNPISGKGKNSLDPAMVLRVFNPKTFKVEITETLKPSHAIELSLESIKKGVDIIVACGGDGTINEVAGCLIGTRVKLGIIKFGSGNGLATTLNIPKNSEDALRVIKQGITTKIDAGEINNHYFFSNSGIGFDANVINNYSNTKKRQLASYLKASLSTFFSKPPPLSIEIAINSELFSLKPFMVFVSNSNEMGYDISLTPKASIQDGMLDVIIVETLNKLEIIYFAFLLLIKKPQKFKKAHYFLTKNIEITNLLSGGVLTQIDGESRQIDSDTLKISIKKAALSVIIP
;
A
#
# COMPACT_ATOMS: atom_id res chain seq x y z
N MET A 1 31.06 0.38 -25.14
CA MET A 1 29.90 1.31 -25.10
C MET A 1 29.08 0.97 -23.87
N HIS A 2 28.87 1.93 -22.94
CA HIS A 2 27.92 1.71 -21.85
C HIS A 2 26.50 1.65 -22.46
N ALA A 3 25.72 0.65 -22.08
CA ALA A 3 24.31 0.54 -22.51
C ALA A 3 23.55 1.76 -21.98
N ILE A 4 22.71 2.36 -22.83
CA ILE A 4 21.83 3.46 -22.44
C ILE A 4 20.73 2.91 -21.56
N THR A 5 20.60 3.45 -20.34
CA THR A 5 19.53 3.08 -19.41
C THR A 5 18.22 3.77 -19.82
N THR A 6 17.16 2.99 -19.96
CA THR A 6 15.83 3.50 -20.35
C THR A 6 14.95 3.68 -19.11
N ILE A 7 14.36 4.88 -18.97
CA ILE A 7 13.53 5.25 -17.83
C ILE A 7 12.19 5.80 -18.31
N HIS A 8 11.08 5.28 -17.77
CA HIS A 8 9.75 5.82 -18.01
C HIS A 8 9.15 6.37 -16.70
N PHE A 9 8.85 7.66 -16.68
CA PHE A 9 8.15 8.34 -15.60
C PHE A 9 6.65 8.33 -15.89
N ILE A 10 5.88 7.66 -15.05
CA ILE A 10 4.40 7.63 -15.12
C ILE A 10 3.87 8.57 -14.05
N VAL A 11 3.30 9.69 -14.50
CA VAL A 11 2.90 10.81 -13.63
C VAL A 11 1.39 10.84 -13.48
N ASN A 12 0.92 10.83 -12.23
CA ASN A 12 -0.50 11.06 -11.93
C ASN A 12 -0.70 12.56 -11.56
N PRO A 13 -1.25 13.39 -12.48
CA PRO A 13 -1.32 14.85 -12.30
C PRO A 13 -2.32 15.26 -11.21
N ILE A 14 -3.29 14.40 -10.86
CA ILE A 14 -4.33 14.70 -9.87
C ILE A 14 -4.02 14.19 -8.47
N SER A 15 -2.88 13.51 -8.25
CA SER A 15 -2.52 12.97 -6.94
C SER A 15 -2.26 14.08 -5.90
N GLY A 16 -2.45 13.76 -4.63
CA GLY A 16 -2.19 14.67 -3.51
C GLY A 16 -3.07 15.92 -3.52
N LYS A 17 -2.47 17.10 -3.74
CA LYS A 17 -3.19 18.40 -3.80
C LYS A 17 -3.76 18.71 -5.17
N GLY A 18 -3.55 17.85 -6.17
CA GLY A 18 -3.82 18.13 -7.57
C GLY A 18 -2.81 19.13 -8.18
N LYS A 19 -2.66 19.13 -9.50
CA LYS A 19 -1.67 19.96 -10.23
C LYS A 19 -0.20 19.53 -9.97
N ASN A 20 0.04 18.24 -9.83
CA ASN A 20 1.41 17.72 -9.81
C ASN A 20 1.88 17.53 -11.25
N SER A 21 2.95 18.18 -11.61
CA SER A 21 3.68 17.92 -12.84
C SER A 21 5.14 17.65 -12.49
N LEU A 22 5.73 16.76 -13.21
CA LEU A 22 7.17 16.56 -13.16
C LEU A 22 7.78 17.49 -14.21
N ASP A 23 8.56 18.50 -13.77
CA ASP A 23 9.21 19.43 -14.69
C ASP A 23 10.22 18.67 -15.59
N PRO A 24 9.99 18.61 -16.92
CA PRO A 24 10.91 17.94 -17.83
C PRO A 24 12.31 18.55 -17.81
N ALA A 25 12.44 19.84 -17.58
CA ALA A 25 13.74 20.51 -17.48
C ALA A 25 14.51 20.04 -16.22
N MET A 26 13.83 19.81 -15.10
CA MET A 26 14.43 19.23 -13.91
C MET A 26 14.93 17.81 -14.18
N VAL A 27 14.13 16.98 -14.86
CA VAL A 27 14.52 15.60 -15.20
C VAL A 27 15.75 15.61 -16.11
N LEU A 28 15.78 16.42 -17.15
CA LEU A 28 16.92 16.50 -18.09
C LEU A 28 18.21 17.04 -17.44
N ARG A 29 18.09 17.89 -16.41
CA ARG A 29 19.27 18.30 -15.60
C ARG A 29 19.89 17.14 -14.84
N VAL A 30 19.07 16.20 -14.36
CA VAL A 30 19.52 15.06 -13.59
C VAL A 30 20.00 13.92 -14.48
N PHE A 31 19.26 13.60 -15.55
CA PHE A 31 19.53 12.46 -16.45
C PHE A 31 20.16 12.93 -17.76
N ASN A 32 21.47 12.68 -17.90
CA ASN A 32 22.21 13.05 -19.12
C ASN A 32 21.73 12.20 -20.30
N PRO A 33 21.28 12.80 -21.43
CA PRO A 33 20.80 12.07 -22.61
C PRO A 33 21.80 11.12 -23.26
N LYS A 34 23.09 11.28 -22.98
CA LYS A 34 24.14 10.37 -23.47
C LYS A 34 24.14 9.01 -22.75
N THR A 35 23.54 8.93 -21.56
CA THR A 35 23.53 7.73 -20.73
C THR A 35 22.12 7.25 -20.37
N PHE A 36 21.13 8.14 -20.51
CA PHE A 36 19.74 7.83 -20.18
C PHE A 36 18.80 8.22 -21.32
N LYS A 37 17.88 7.32 -21.65
CA LYS A 37 16.72 7.61 -22.50
C LYS A 37 15.50 7.75 -21.59
N VAL A 38 14.92 8.95 -21.54
CA VAL A 38 13.81 9.28 -20.62
C VAL A 38 12.52 9.46 -21.41
N GLU A 39 11.45 8.85 -20.93
CA GLU A 39 10.06 9.07 -21.34
C GLU A 39 9.25 9.56 -20.12
N ILE A 40 8.34 10.52 -20.32
CA ILE A 40 7.45 11.05 -19.28
C ILE A 40 6.03 11.00 -19.82
N THR A 41 5.13 10.29 -19.14
CA THR A 41 3.74 10.16 -19.57
C THR A 41 2.79 10.42 -18.40
N GLU A 42 1.79 11.27 -18.60
CA GLU A 42 0.74 11.52 -17.62
C GLU A 42 -0.39 10.48 -17.73
N THR A 43 -0.92 10.07 -16.58
CA THR A 43 -2.13 9.23 -16.55
C THR A 43 -3.37 10.07 -16.83
N LEU A 44 -4.31 9.53 -17.62
CA LEU A 44 -5.52 10.22 -18.07
C LEU A 44 -6.79 9.71 -17.36
N LYS A 45 -6.74 8.51 -16.79
CA LYS A 45 -7.90 7.82 -16.17
C LYS A 45 -7.41 6.88 -15.06
N PRO A 46 -8.30 6.40 -14.18
CA PRO A 46 -7.98 5.31 -13.25
C PRO A 46 -7.41 4.09 -13.98
N SER A 47 -6.49 3.38 -13.37
CA SER A 47 -5.79 2.21 -13.92
C SER A 47 -4.94 2.46 -15.17
N HIS A 48 -4.78 3.70 -15.63
CA HIS A 48 -3.94 4.01 -16.78
C HIS A 48 -2.45 3.77 -16.51
N ALA A 49 -2.01 3.88 -15.25
CA ALA A 49 -0.63 3.54 -14.89
C ALA A 49 -0.33 2.06 -15.11
N ILE A 50 -1.31 1.17 -14.99
CA ILE A 50 -1.18 -0.25 -15.32
C ILE A 50 -0.92 -0.42 -16.82
N GLU A 51 -1.74 0.19 -17.68
CA GLU A 51 -1.61 0.11 -19.14
C GLU A 51 -0.20 0.57 -19.57
N LEU A 52 0.22 1.76 -19.10
CA LEU A 52 1.53 2.35 -19.39
C LEU A 52 2.70 1.49 -18.88
N SER A 53 2.57 0.90 -17.70
CA SER A 53 3.59 0.02 -17.14
C SER A 53 3.77 -1.24 -17.97
N LEU A 54 2.67 -1.91 -18.35
CA LEU A 54 2.71 -3.12 -19.17
C LEU A 54 3.30 -2.86 -20.58
N GLU A 55 2.99 -1.71 -21.18
CA GLU A 55 3.61 -1.28 -22.44
C GLU A 55 5.11 -1.06 -22.29
N SER A 56 5.54 -0.41 -21.22
CA SER A 56 6.95 -0.13 -20.93
C SER A 56 7.75 -1.42 -20.69
N ILE A 57 7.17 -2.37 -19.97
CA ILE A 57 7.77 -3.70 -19.76
C ILE A 57 7.98 -4.40 -21.11
N LYS A 58 6.97 -4.38 -22.00
CA LYS A 58 7.07 -4.94 -23.36
C LYS A 58 8.14 -4.26 -24.22
N LYS A 59 8.34 -2.94 -24.04
CA LYS A 59 9.39 -2.15 -24.72
C LYS A 59 10.79 -2.41 -24.13
N GLY A 60 10.91 -3.15 -23.03
CA GLY A 60 12.18 -3.47 -22.38
C GLY A 60 12.79 -2.30 -21.61
N VAL A 61 11.96 -1.48 -20.99
CA VAL A 61 12.41 -0.36 -20.14
C VAL A 61 13.11 -0.90 -18.89
N ASP A 62 14.22 -0.28 -18.46
CA ASP A 62 15.01 -0.72 -17.31
C ASP A 62 14.41 -0.24 -15.97
N ILE A 63 13.82 0.97 -15.98
CA ILE A 63 13.27 1.60 -14.77
C ILE A 63 11.91 2.20 -15.10
N ILE A 64 10.90 1.89 -14.30
CA ILE A 64 9.62 2.61 -14.32
C ILE A 64 9.49 3.39 -13.01
N VAL A 65 9.21 4.68 -13.13
CA VAL A 65 9.10 5.59 -11.99
C VAL A 65 7.62 5.95 -11.78
N ALA A 66 7.08 5.55 -10.64
CA ALA A 66 5.74 5.91 -10.21
C ALA A 66 5.78 7.33 -9.59
N CYS A 67 5.17 8.30 -10.26
CA CYS A 67 5.06 9.68 -9.78
C CYS A 67 3.62 9.94 -9.34
N GLY A 68 3.33 9.71 -8.04
CA GLY A 68 1.95 9.80 -7.56
C GLY A 68 1.79 9.54 -6.06
N GLY A 69 0.58 9.14 -5.67
CA GLY A 69 0.25 8.65 -4.33
C GLY A 69 0.28 7.12 -4.26
N ASP A 70 -0.20 6.57 -3.13
CA ASP A 70 -0.19 5.13 -2.85
C ASP A 70 -0.85 4.30 -3.96
N GLY A 71 -2.00 4.73 -4.50
CA GLY A 71 -2.68 4.02 -5.59
C GLY A 71 -1.84 3.95 -6.87
N THR A 72 -1.21 5.06 -7.30
CA THR A 72 -0.33 5.06 -8.48
C THR A 72 0.91 4.19 -8.25
N ILE A 73 1.49 4.25 -7.05
CA ILE A 73 2.64 3.42 -6.67
C ILE A 73 2.25 1.94 -6.70
N ASN A 74 1.08 1.58 -6.15
CA ASN A 74 0.57 0.21 -6.14
C ASN A 74 0.30 -0.31 -7.57
N GLU A 75 -0.38 0.49 -8.43
CA GLU A 75 -0.65 0.13 -9.82
C GLU A 75 0.64 -0.19 -10.59
N VAL A 76 1.65 0.68 -10.49
CA VAL A 76 2.94 0.47 -11.16
C VAL A 76 3.68 -0.73 -10.55
N ALA A 77 3.83 -0.75 -9.23
CA ALA A 77 4.56 -1.79 -8.51
C ALA A 77 3.99 -3.19 -8.75
N GLY A 78 2.65 -3.32 -8.78
CA GLY A 78 1.97 -4.58 -9.07
C GLY A 78 2.34 -5.15 -10.45
N CYS A 79 2.51 -4.29 -11.47
CA CYS A 79 2.93 -4.72 -12.81
C CYS A 79 4.39 -5.21 -12.85
N LEU A 80 5.23 -4.77 -11.90
CA LEU A 80 6.66 -5.08 -11.89
C LEU A 80 7.00 -6.38 -11.16
N ILE A 81 6.04 -6.98 -10.44
CA ILE A 81 6.25 -8.27 -9.75
C ILE A 81 6.70 -9.32 -10.75
N GLY A 82 7.82 -9.99 -10.42
CA GLY A 82 8.38 -11.05 -11.27
C GLY A 82 9.12 -10.56 -12.54
N THR A 83 9.25 -9.25 -12.73
CA THR A 83 10.02 -8.66 -13.84
C THR A 83 11.43 -8.28 -13.41
N ARG A 84 12.26 -7.88 -14.39
CA ARG A 84 13.60 -7.30 -14.15
C ARG A 84 13.58 -5.79 -14.00
N VAL A 85 12.45 -5.15 -14.29
CA VAL A 85 12.30 -3.70 -14.26
C VAL A 85 12.33 -3.21 -12.82
N LYS A 86 13.07 -2.14 -12.59
CA LYS A 86 13.20 -1.53 -11.26
C LYS A 86 12.12 -0.48 -11.05
N LEU A 87 11.55 -0.45 -9.84
CA LEU A 87 10.64 0.62 -9.43
C LEU A 87 11.43 1.81 -8.91
N GLY A 88 11.22 2.98 -9.49
CA GLY A 88 11.53 4.27 -8.90
C GLY A 88 10.26 4.91 -8.33
N ILE A 89 10.38 5.77 -7.33
CA ILE A 89 9.24 6.44 -6.70
C ILE A 89 9.51 7.95 -6.57
N ILE A 90 8.54 8.77 -7.02
CA ILE A 90 8.43 10.19 -6.69
C ILE A 90 7.05 10.41 -6.06
N LYS A 91 7.04 10.74 -4.76
CA LYS A 91 5.80 10.80 -4.00
C LYS A 91 5.12 12.17 -4.08
N PHE A 92 3.87 12.19 -4.57
CA PHE A 92 3.00 13.37 -4.60
C PHE A 92 1.79 13.24 -3.66
N GLY A 93 1.52 12.06 -3.16
CA GLY A 93 0.40 11.78 -2.27
C GLY A 93 0.59 12.31 -0.85
N SER A 94 -0.48 12.24 -0.05
CA SER A 94 -0.48 12.67 1.37
C SER A 94 -0.09 11.55 2.34
N GLY A 95 -0.37 10.29 2.03
CA GLY A 95 -0.03 9.11 2.84
C GLY A 95 1.36 8.59 2.50
N ASN A 96 1.49 7.99 1.32
CA ASN A 96 2.72 7.42 0.76
C ASN A 96 3.39 6.38 1.67
N GLY A 97 2.61 5.38 2.14
CA GLY A 97 3.07 4.36 3.09
C GLY A 97 4.35 3.66 2.64
N LEU A 98 4.35 3.00 1.46
CA LEU A 98 5.53 2.32 0.93
C LEU A 98 6.72 3.28 0.74
N ALA A 99 6.48 4.47 0.16
CA ALA A 99 7.55 5.44 -0.06
C ALA A 99 8.14 6.00 1.25
N THR A 100 7.35 6.03 2.33
CA THR A 100 7.80 6.41 3.67
C THR A 100 8.64 5.31 4.30
N THR A 101 8.18 4.06 4.24
CA THR A 101 8.95 2.88 4.69
C THR A 101 10.32 2.78 4.02
N LEU A 102 10.39 3.13 2.72
CA LEU A 102 11.62 3.12 1.93
C LEU A 102 12.47 4.40 2.08
N ASN A 103 12.09 5.33 2.94
CA ASN A 103 12.78 6.62 3.16
C ASN A 103 12.94 7.47 1.88
N ILE A 104 12.04 7.32 0.90
CA ILE A 104 12.11 8.10 -0.33
C ILE A 104 11.97 9.60 -0.01
N PRO A 105 12.85 10.48 -0.53
CA PRO A 105 12.77 11.92 -0.28
C PRO A 105 11.42 12.54 -0.66
N LYS A 106 11.01 13.57 0.08
CA LYS A 106 9.79 14.35 -0.25
C LYS A 106 10.03 15.32 -1.41
N ASN A 107 11.25 15.83 -1.52
CA ASN A 107 11.66 16.72 -2.60
C ASN A 107 11.86 15.91 -3.89
N SER A 108 11.23 16.34 -4.98
CA SER A 108 11.29 15.61 -6.26
C SER A 108 12.69 15.57 -6.86
N GLU A 109 13.49 16.63 -6.70
CA GLU A 109 14.87 16.67 -7.23
C GLU A 109 15.76 15.67 -6.46
N ASP A 110 15.61 15.58 -5.15
CA ASP A 110 16.35 14.59 -4.36
C ASP A 110 15.93 13.16 -4.70
N ALA A 111 14.63 12.92 -4.92
CA ALA A 111 14.12 11.64 -5.40
C ALA A 111 14.68 11.27 -6.80
N LEU A 112 14.80 12.23 -7.72
CA LEU A 112 15.44 12.03 -9.02
C LEU A 112 16.92 11.65 -8.87
N ARG A 113 17.64 12.26 -7.92
CA ARG A 113 19.06 11.91 -7.62
C ARG A 113 19.17 10.48 -7.09
N VAL A 114 18.26 10.06 -6.21
CA VAL A 114 18.15 8.67 -5.73
C VAL A 114 17.96 7.71 -6.90
N ILE A 115 17.00 8.00 -7.80
CA ILE A 115 16.74 7.18 -8.98
C ILE A 115 17.98 7.10 -9.89
N LYS A 116 18.71 8.20 -10.07
CA LYS A 116 19.93 8.24 -10.86
C LYS A 116 21.05 7.41 -10.25
N GLN A 117 21.19 7.39 -8.92
CA GLN A 117 22.19 6.55 -8.23
C GLN A 117 21.91 5.06 -8.46
N GLY A 118 20.64 4.68 -8.56
CA GLY A 118 20.23 3.34 -8.97
C GLY A 118 20.53 2.25 -7.95
N ILE A 119 20.77 2.60 -6.67
CA ILE A 119 20.91 1.63 -5.57
C ILE A 119 19.58 0.93 -5.40
N THR A 120 19.59 -0.41 -5.40
CA THR A 120 18.35 -1.19 -5.35
C THR A 120 18.33 -2.16 -4.19
N THR A 121 17.14 -2.37 -3.67
CA THR A 121 16.85 -3.48 -2.78
C THR A 121 15.67 -4.29 -3.31
N LYS A 122 15.52 -5.52 -2.81
CA LYS A 122 14.32 -6.32 -3.06
C LYS A 122 13.41 -6.24 -1.85
N ILE A 123 12.13 -6.03 -2.12
CA ILE A 123 11.09 -6.04 -1.10
C ILE A 123 10.07 -7.13 -1.37
N ASP A 124 9.40 -7.53 -0.31
CA ASP A 124 8.29 -8.47 -0.35
C ASP A 124 7.02 -7.78 -0.84
N ALA A 125 6.07 -8.57 -1.34
CA ALA A 125 4.74 -8.10 -1.70
C ALA A 125 3.70 -9.04 -1.12
N GLY A 126 2.71 -8.50 -0.43
CA GLY A 126 1.52 -9.24 -0.06
C GLY A 126 0.60 -9.41 -1.27
N GLU A 127 -0.11 -10.52 -1.33
CA GLU A 127 -1.12 -10.81 -2.34
C GLU A 127 -2.43 -11.22 -1.66
N ILE A 128 -3.53 -10.64 -2.08
CA ILE A 128 -4.88 -10.99 -1.66
C ILE A 128 -5.75 -11.24 -2.91
N ASN A 129 -6.17 -12.47 -3.16
CA ASN A 129 -7.00 -12.87 -4.30
C ASN A 129 -6.55 -12.19 -5.62
N ASN A 130 -5.29 -12.36 -6.01
CA ASN A 130 -4.67 -11.78 -7.22
C ASN A 130 -4.46 -10.25 -7.21
N HIS A 131 -4.65 -9.58 -6.07
CA HIS A 131 -4.30 -8.17 -5.89
C HIS A 131 -3.08 -8.04 -4.99
N TYR A 132 -2.10 -7.24 -5.41
CA TYR A 132 -0.91 -7.00 -4.60
C TYR A 132 -1.10 -5.84 -3.64
N PHE A 133 -0.49 -5.96 -2.46
CA PHE A 133 -0.30 -4.86 -1.52
C PHE A 133 1.17 -4.81 -1.06
N PHE A 134 1.65 -3.62 -0.82
CA PHE A 134 3.03 -3.39 -0.43
C PHE A 134 3.12 -2.87 1.01
N SER A 135 2.07 -2.25 1.49
CA SER A 135 1.97 -1.80 2.88
C SER A 135 1.05 -2.71 3.69
N ASN A 136 -0.22 -2.75 3.40
CA ASN A 136 -1.19 -3.49 4.22
C ASN A 136 -2.51 -3.73 3.51
N SER A 137 -3.28 -4.67 4.06
CA SER A 137 -4.68 -4.94 3.71
C SER A 137 -5.48 -5.19 4.98
N GLY A 138 -6.79 -4.99 4.94
CA GLY A 138 -7.64 -5.20 6.10
C GLY A 138 -9.11 -5.35 5.78
N ILE A 139 -9.84 -5.95 6.72
CA ILE A 139 -11.29 -6.12 6.68
C ILE A 139 -11.93 -5.64 7.99
N GLY A 140 -13.23 -5.38 7.96
CA GLY A 140 -13.97 -4.92 9.12
C GLY A 140 -13.90 -3.41 9.29
N PHE A 141 -13.62 -2.94 10.50
CA PHE A 141 -13.63 -1.51 10.81
C PHE A 141 -12.70 -0.71 9.89
N ASP A 142 -11.48 -1.18 9.68
CA ASP A 142 -10.49 -0.52 8.84
C ASP A 142 -10.98 -0.35 7.38
N ALA A 143 -11.47 -1.42 6.76
CA ALA A 143 -12.02 -1.36 5.40
C ALA A 143 -13.21 -0.39 5.29
N ASN A 144 -14.08 -0.35 6.30
CA ASN A 144 -15.21 0.59 6.35
C ASN A 144 -14.74 2.05 6.51
N VAL A 145 -13.70 2.30 7.31
CA VAL A 145 -13.09 3.64 7.43
C VAL A 145 -12.54 4.10 6.09
N ILE A 146 -11.79 3.26 5.40
CA ILE A 146 -11.22 3.58 4.09
C ILE A 146 -12.32 3.77 3.04
N ASN A 147 -13.38 2.96 3.06
CA ASN A 147 -14.53 3.13 2.17
C ASN A 147 -15.23 4.48 2.39
N ASN A 148 -15.45 4.88 3.63
CA ASN A 148 -16.01 6.20 3.95
C ASN A 148 -15.05 7.34 3.59
N TYR A 149 -13.74 7.14 3.78
CA TYR A 149 -12.71 8.10 3.44
C TYR A 149 -12.58 8.31 1.94
N SER A 150 -12.66 7.25 1.13
CA SER A 150 -12.56 7.33 -0.34
C SER A 150 -13.64 8.22 -0.96
N ASN A 151 -14.81 8.32 -0.31
CA ASN A 151 -15.92 9.18 -0.72
C ASN A 151 -15.71 10.67 -0.33
N THR A 152 -14.62 11.03 0.34
CA THR A 152 -14.34 12.41 0.71
C THR A 152 -13.58 13.15 -0.38
N LYS A 153 -13.95 14.44 -0.63
CA LYS A 153 -13.31 15.27 -1.66
C LYS A 153 -11.84 15.63 -1.37
N LYS A 154 -11.41 15.55 -0.11
CA LYS A 154 -10.06 15.92 0.32
C LYS A 154 -9.43 14.76 1.10
N ARG A 155 -8.39 14.18 0.54
CA ARG A 155 -7.61 13.11 1.19
C ARG A 155 -6.56 13.74 2.12
N GLN A 156 -6.95 14.02 3.36
CA GLN A 156 -6.12 14.62 4.42
C GLN A 156 -6.37 13.87 5.74
N LEU A 157 -5.44 13.98 6.68
CA LEU A 157 -5.55 13.36 8.01
C LEU A 157 -6.87 13.70 8.70
N ALA A 158 -7.31 14.97 8.65
CA ALA A 158 -8.59 15.39 9.23
C ALA A 158 -9.80 14.66 8.62
N SER A 159 -9.77 14.39 7.30
CA SER A 159 -10.82 13.62 6.62
C SER A 159 -10.79 12.15 7.03
N TYR A 160 -9.60 11.59 7.23
CA TYR A 160 -9.43 10.23 7.76
C TYR A 160 -9.98 10.10 9.19
N LEU A 161 -9.65 11.02 10.08
CA LEU A 161 -10.20 11.05 11.44
C LEU A 161 -11.71 11.19 11.43
N LYS A 162 -12.27 12.06 10.56
CA LYS A 162 -13.72 12.20 10.40
C LYS A 162 -14.36 10.91 9.91
N ALA A 163 -13.78 10.23 8.93
CA ALA A 163 -14.25 8.93 8.43
C ALA A 163 -14.20 7.86 9.53
N SER A 164 -13.13 7.82 10.33
CA SER A 164 -13.00 6.92 11.48
C SER A 164 -14.11 7.15 12.51
N LEU A 165 -14.36 8.41 12.88
CA LEU A 165 -15.46 8.77 13.79
C LEU A 165 -16.83 8.42 13.19
N SER A 166 -17.06 8.73 11.91
CA SER A 166 -18.31 8.38 11.22
C SER A 166 -18.54 6.88 11.22
N THR A 167 -17.52 6.09 10.88
CA THR A 167 -17.60 4.62 10.89
C THR A 167 -17.88 4.09 12.29
N PHE A 168 -17.28 4.68 13.32
CA PHE A 168 -17.53 4.33 14.71
C PHE A 168 -19.00 4.51 15.11
N PHE A 169 -19.63 5.59 14.66
CA PHE A 169 -21.05 5.84 14.96
C PHE A 169 -22.04 5.09 14.08
N SER A 170 -21.66 4.75 12.84
CA SER A 170 -22.54 4.06 11.88
C SER A 170 -22.77 2.58 12.19
N LYS A 171 -22.01 1.99 13.15
CA LYS A 171 -22.07 0.57 13.51
C LYS A 171 -22.06 -0.34 12.27
N PRO A 172 -20.91 -0.48 11.60
CA PRO A 172 -20.85 -1.36 10.44
C PRO A 172 -21.31 -2.77 10.79
N PRO A 173 -21.85 -3.52 9.82
CA PRO A 173 -22.34 -4.87 10.07
C PRO A 173 -21.24 -5.72 10.67
N PRO A 174 -21.56 -6.59 11.64
CA PRO A 174 -20.58 -7.46 12.25
C PRO A 174 -20.05 -8.45 11.21
N LEU A 175 -18.73 -8.64 11.20
CA LEU A 175 -18.12 -9.75 10.48
C LEU A 175 -18.42 -11.07 11.19
N SER A 176 -18.69 -12.12 10.44
CA SER A 176 -18.71 -13.50 10.95
C SER A 176 -17.82 -14.30 10.03
N ILE A 177 -16.65 -14.69 10.52
CA ILE A 177 -15.59 -15.25 9.68
C ILE A 177 -14.94 -16.46 10.33
N GLU A 178 -14.41 -17.34 9.49
CA GLU A 178 -13.41 -18.32 9.85
C GLU A 178 -12.03 -17.84 9.35
N ILE A 179 -11.02 -18.00 10.19
CA ILE A 179 -9.63 -17.68 9.85
C ILE A 179 -8.78 -18.93 10.03
N ALA A 180 -8.13 -19.36 8.96
CA ALA A 180 -7.08 -20.35 8.99
C ALA A 180 -5.71 -19.66 8.93
N ILE A 181 -4.91 -19.81 9.98
CA ILE A 181 -3.58 -19.22 10.13
C ILE A 181 -2.67 -20.16 10.93
N ASN A 182 -1.44 -20.41 10.43
CA ASN A 182 -0.44 -21.25 11.11
C ASN A 182 -0.98 -22.63 11.53
N SER A 183 -1.81 -23.27 10.69
CA SER A 183 -2.47 -24.56 10.96
C SER A 183 -3.53 -24.53 12.06
N GLU A 184 -3.91 -23.37 12.55
CA GLU A 184 -5.01 -23.18 13.50
C GLU A 184 -6.23 -22.60 12.77
N LEU A 185 -7.42 -22.97 13.23
CA LEU A 185 -8.71 -22.49 12.71
C LEU A 185 -9.47 -21.76 13.82
N PHE A 186 -9.84 -20.52 13.54
CA PHE A 186 -10.60 -19.67 14.44
C PHE A 186 -11.94 -19.29 13.81
N SER A 187 -13.05 -19.50 14.53
CA SER A 187 -14.36 -18.95 14.16
C SER A 187 -14.69 -17.79 15.08
N LEU A 188 -14.81 -16.58 14.54
CA LEU A 188 -14.94 -15.37 15.35
C LEU A 188 -15.71 -14.24 14.66
N LYS A 189 -16.10 -13.25 15.46
CA LYS A 189 -16.73 -12.00 15.01
C LYS A 189 -15.80 -10.82 15.37
N PRO A 190 -14.74 -10.58 14.59
CA PRO A 190 -13.77 -9.55 14.93
C PRO A 190 -14.31 -8.15 14.67
N PHE A 191 -13.77 -7.17 15.39
CA PHE A 191 -13.89 -5.76 15.05
C PHE A 191 -13.16 -5.45 13.74
N MET A 192 -11.94 -6.01 13.59
CA MET A 192 -11.15 -5.94 12.37
C MET A 192 -10.10 -7.04 12.31
N VAL A 193 -9.70 -7.40 11.09
CA VAL A 193 -8.48 -8.14 10.78
C VAL A 193 -7.62 -7.27 9.89
N PHE A 194 -6.36 -7.11 10.27
CA PHE A 194 -5.41 -6.28 9.53
C PHE A 194 -4.15 -7.08 9.24
N VAL A 195 -3.70 -7.06 8.00
CA VAL A 195 -2.57 -7.83 7.50
C VAL A 195 -1.55 -6.87 6.92
N SER A 196 -0.35 -6.87 7.47
CA SER A 196 0.71 -5.93 7.10
C SER A 196 1.89 -6.63 6.47
N ASN A 197 2.44 -5.99 5.45
CA ASN A 197 3.77 -6.24 4.91
C ASN A 197 4.77 -5.16 5.39
N SER A 198 4.28 -3.97 5.77
CA SER A 198 5.11 -2.88 6.28
C SER A 198 4.59 -2.35 7.61
N ASN A 199 5.45 -1.65 8.34
CA ASN A 199 5.11 -1.02 9.61
C ASN A 199 4.37 0.33 9.47
N GLU A 200 4.06 0.78 8.25
CA GLU A 200 3.45 2.08 7.99
C GLU A 200 2.05 1.95 7.38
N MET A 201 1.07 2.58 8.03
CA MET A 201 -0.30 2.73 7.50
C MET A 201 -0.50 4.11 6.83
N GLY A 202 0.48 4.97 6.93
CA GLY A 202 0.39 6.39 6.62
C GLY A 202 0.22 7.26 7.88
N TYR A 203 0.59 8.54 7.78
CA TYR A 203 0.50 9.51 8.87
C TYR A 203 1.23 9.13 10.17
N ASP A 204 2.28 8.31 10.09
CA ASP A 204 3.06 7.82 11.24
C ASP A 204 2.25 6.95 12.23
N ILE A 205 1.19 6.30 11.73
CA ILE A 205 0.37 5.35 12.49
C ILE A 205 0.78 3.93 12.10
N SER A 206 0.90 3.04 13.09
CA SER A 206 1.21 1.63 12.88
C SER A 206 0.40 0.73 13.81
N LEU A 207 -0.25 -0.28 13.24
CA LEU A 207 -0.86 -1.39 13.96
C LEU A 207 0.13 -2.52 14.22
N THR A 208 1.14 -2.64 13.36
CA THR A 208 2.15 -3.69 13.34
C THR A 208 3.55 -3.08 13.28
N PRO A 209 4.02 -2.46 14.38
CA PRO A 209 5.26 -1.68 14.37
C PRO A 209 6.54 -2.50 14.13
N LYS A 210 6.45 -3.83 14.15
CA LYS A 210 7.56 -4.74 13.87
C LYS A 210 7.57 -5.28 12.45
N ALA A 211 6.52 -5.03 11.66
CA ALA A 211 6.43 -5.52 10.29
C ALA A 211 7.60 -5.03 9.43
N SER A 212 8.10 -5.92 8.57
CA SER A 212 9.25 -5.67 7.71
C SER A 212 8.98 -6.10 6.28
N ILE A 213 9.21 -5.22 5.34
CA ILE A 213 9.03 -5.49 3.90
C ILE A 213 10.08 -6.44 3.31
N GLN A 214 10.93 -7.09 4.13
CA GLN A 214 12.06 -7.89 3.65
C GLN A 214 12.27 -9.22 4.39
N ASP A 215 11.44 -9.57 5.37
CA ASP A 215 11.61 -10.80 6.16
C ASP A 215 10.87 -12.02 5.58
N GLY A 216 10.00 -11.80 4.56
CA GLY A 216 9.21 -12.83 3.93
C GLY A 216 8.04 -13.31 4.79
N MET A 217 7.52 -12.43 5.65
CA MET A 217 6.42 -12.71 6.56
C MET A 217 5.34 -11.63 6.45
N LEU A 218 4.14 -11.96 6.87
CA LEU A 218 3.02 -11.05 7.09
C LEU A 218 2.77 -10.92 8.59
N ASP A 219 2.65 -9.69 9.06
CA ASP A 219 2.18 -9.40 10.41
C ASP A 219 0.65 -9.27 10.40
N VAL A 220 -0.03 -10.11 11.16
CA VAL A 220 -1.48 -10.13 11.25
C VAL A 220 -1.91 -9.68 12.63
N ILE A 221 -2.84 -8.73 12.71
CA ILE A 221 -3.53 -8.38 13.94
C ILE A 221 -5.02 -8.67 13.80
N ILE A 222 -5.55 -9.45 14.71
CA ILE A 222 -6.98 -9.74 14.85
C ILE A 222 -7.46 -9.03 16.11
N VAL A 223 -8.38 -8.10 15.94
CA VAL A 223 -8.99 -7.37 17.07
C VAL A 223 -10.39 -7.90 17.29
N GLU A 224 -10.66 -8.41 18.49
CA GLU A 224 -11.97 -8.91 18.89
C GLU A 224 -13.04 -7.81 18.87
N THR A 225 -14.30 -8.19 18.97
CA THR A 225 -15.41 -7.24 19.11
C THR A 225 -15.18 -6.32 20.31
N LEU A 226 -15.31 -5.03 20.07
CA LEU A 226 -15.04 -3.96 21.04
C LEU A 226 -16.32 -3.20 21.41
N ASN A 227 -16.43 -2.82 22.68
CA ASN A 227 -17.36 -1.79 23.12
C ASN A 227 -16.77 -0.38 22.91
N LYS A 228 -17.58 0.66 23.12
CA LYS A 228 -17.18 2.05 22.85
C LYS A 228 -15.96 2.52 23.66
N LEU A 229 -15.86 2.12 24.92
CA LEU A 229 -14.73 2.50 25.79
C LEU A 229 -13.45 1.78 25.38
N GLU A 230 -13.56 0.52 25.00
CA GLU A 230 -12.44 -0.28 24.47
C GLU A 230 -11.89 0.30 23.16
N ILE A 231 -12.75 0.81 22.26
CA ILE A 231 -12.31 1.48 21.03
C ILE A 231 -11.53 2.75 21.35
N ILE A 232 -12.02 3.57 22.28
CA ILE A 232 -11.30 4.79 22.73
C ILE A 232 -9.94 4.42 23.34
N TYR A 233 -9.90 3.39 24.17
CA TYR A 233 -8.65 2.92 24.77
C TYR A 233 -7.68 2.35 23.73
N PHE A 234 -8.18 1.59 22.77
CA PHE A 234 -7.36 1.08 21.66
C PHE A 234 -6.81 2.20 20.79
N ALA A 235 -7.64 3.21 20.45
CA ALA A 235 -7.19 4.40 19.73
C ALA A 235 -6.10 5.17 20.50
N PHE A 236 -6.23 5.30 21.83
CA PHE A 236 -5.19 5.88 22.66
C PHE A 236 -3.88 5.07 22.60
N LEU A 237 -3.95 3.73 22.66
CA LEU A 237 -2.76 2.89 22.54
C LEU A 237 -2.09 3.01 21.18
N LEU A 238 -2.86 3.20 20.08
CA LEU A 238 -2.33 3.49 18.76
C LEU A 238 -1.57 4.83 18.73
N LEU A 239 -2.13 5.87 19.31
CA LEU A 239 -1.50 7.20 19.38
C LEU A 239 -0.14 7.18 20.12
N ILE A 240 -0.04 6.37 21.18
CA ILE A 240 1.22 6.21 21.92
C ILE A 240 2.11 5.09 21.35
N LYS A 241 1.79 4.57 20.15
CA LYS A 241 2.52 3.51 19.44
C LYS A 241 2.71 2.21 20.25
N LYS A 242 1.71 1.84 21.05
CA LYS A 242 1.71 0.62 21.89
C LYS A 242 0.46 -0.25 21.69
N PRO A 243 0.02 -0.52 20.44
CA PRO A 243 -1.19 -1.34 20.20
C PRO A 243 -1.06 -2.75 20.77
N GLN A 244 0.14 -3.31 20.86
CA GLN A 244 0.42 -4.64 21.42
C GLN A 244 0.08 -4.78 22.92
N LYS A 245 -0.21 -3.67 23.61
CA LYS A 245 -0.69 -3.70 25.00
C LYS A 245 -2.18 -3.96 25.14
N PHE A 246 -2.91 -3.93 24.02
CA PHE A 246 -4.34 -4.17 24.02
C PHE A 246 -4.65 -5.65 24.13
N LYS A 247 -5.32 -6.08 25.21
CA LYS A 247 -5.53 -7.51 25.50
C LYS A 247 -6.41 -8.24 24.48
N LYS A 248 -7.30 -7.53 23.77
CA LYS A 248 -8.18 -8.09 22.74
C LYS A 248 -7.58 -8.01 21.32
N ALA A 249 -6.30 -7.70 21.22
CA ALA A 249 -5.55 -7.70 19.96
C ALA A 249 -4.58 -8.89 19.95
N HIS A 250 -4.79 -9.81 19.02
CA HIS A 250 -3.98 -11.01 18.85
C HIS A 250 -3.07 -10.81 17.65
N TYR A 251 -1.77 -11.05 17.84
CA TYR A 251 -0.73 -10.85 16.83
C TYR A 251 -0.21 -12.18 16.35
N PHE A 252 -0.11 -12.33 15.03
CA PHE A 252 0.45 -13.51 14.38
C PHE A 252 1.48 -13.09 13.35
N LEU A 253 2.51 -13.91 13.19
CA LEU A 253 3.46 -13.83 12.10
C LEU A 253 3.24 -15.06 11.21
N THR A 254 2.98 -14.85 9.91
CA THR A 254 2.64 -15.93 8.98
C THR A 254 3.10 -15.66 7.56
N LYS A 255 3.14 -16.70 6.73
CA LYS A 255 3.34 -16.56 5.27
C LYS A 255 2.04 -16.55 4.49
N ASN A 256 1.00 -17.11 5.09
CA ASN A 256 -0.32 -17.17 4.46
C ASN A 256 -1.42 -17.18 5.52
N ILE A 257 -2.57 -16.66 5.13
CA ILE A 257 -3.79 -16.68 5.91
C ILE A 257 -4.97 -16.84 4.95
N GLU A 258 -5.94 -17.62 5.35
CA GLU A 258 -7.22 -17.73 4.64
C GLU A 258 -8.34 -17.25 5.55
N ILE A 259 -9.20 -16.38 5.03
CA ILE A 259 -10.32 -15.80 5.76
C ILE A 259 -11.59 -16.10 4.96
N THR A 260 -12.54 -16.82 5.57
CA THR A 260 -13.83 -17.15 4.94
C THR A 260 -14.94 -16.35 5.62
N ASN A 261 -15.71 -15.60 4.82
CA ASN A 261 -16.91 -14.90 5.26
C ASN A 261 -18.09 -15.89 5.34
N LEU A 262 -18.67 -16.02 6.52
CA LEU A 262 -19.78 -16.96 6.77
C LEU A 262 -21.16 -16.37 6.42
N LEU A 263 -21.24 -15.08 6.03
CA LEU A 263 -22.49 -14.38 5.75
C LEU A 263 -22.81 -14.28 4.26
N SER A 264 -21.92 -14.77 3.37
CA SER A 264 -21.99 -14.65 1.91
C SER A 264 -22.10 -13.20 1.38
N GLY A 265 -21.82 -13.00 0.10
CA GLY A 265 -21.92 -11.68 -0.55
C GLY A 265 -20.61 -10.95 -0.73
N GLY A 266 -19.47 -11.66 -0.65
CA GLY A 266 -18.16 -11.12 -0.81
C GLY A 266 -17.67 -10.36 0.43
N VAL A 267 -16.49 -9.75 0.32
CA VAL A 267 -15.84 -9.07 1.45
C VAL A 267 -15.36 -7.69 1.05
N LEU A 268 -15.82 -6.68 1.81
CA LEU A 268 -15.24 -5.34 1.74
C LEU A 268 -13.85 -5.36 2.40
N THR A 269 -12.84 -5.02 1.63
CA THR A 269 -11.44 -4.93 2.09
C THR A 269 -10.84 -3.58 1.75
N GLN A 270 -9.77 -3.22 2.42
CA GLN A 270 -8.86 -2.18 1.95
C GLN A 270 -7.55 -2.81 1.50
N ILE A 271 -6.92 -2.25 0.49
CA ILE A 271 -5.63 -2.65 -0.07
C ILE A 271 -4.80 -1.38 -0.26
N ASP A 272 -3.69 -1.23 0.48
CA ASP A 272 -2.82 -0.03 0.49
C ASP A 272 -3.59 1.29 0.61
N GLY A 273 -4.65 1.31 1.44
CA GLY A 273 -5.48 2.49 1.68
C GLY A 273 -6.53 2.77 0.59
N GLU A 274 -6.81 1.83 -0.29
CA GLU A 274 -7.90 1.88 -1.26
C GLU A 274 -8.98 0.84 -0.93
N SER A 275 -10.25 1.29 -0.92
CA SER A 275 -11.40 0.41 -0.67
C SER A 275 -11.68 -0.47 -1.89
N ARG A 276 -11.89 -1.76 -1.66
CA ARG A 276 -12.21 -2.73 -2.69
C ARG A 276 -13.22 -3.76 -2.21
N GLN A 277 -14.24 -4.00 -3.03
CA GLN A 277 -15.13 -5.15 -2.85
C GLN A 277 -14.52 -6.35 -3.59
N ILE A 278 -14.30 -7.46 -2.88
CA ILE A 278 -13.88 -8.73 -3.46
C ILE A 278 -15.11 -9.64 -3.53
N ASP A 279 -15.51 -10.03 -4.73
CA ASP A 279 -16.66 -10.90 -4.98
C ASP A 279 -16.30 -12.37 -4.74
N SER A 280 -15.82 -12.63 -3.54
CA SER A 280 -15.48 -13.97 -3.05
C SER A 280 -15.73 -14.00 -1.56
N ASP A 281 -16.31 -15.07 -1.07
CA ASP A 281 -16.47 -15.29 0.37
C ASP A 281 -15.16 -15.73 1.03
N THR A 282 -14.15 -16.10 0.25
CA THR A 282 -12.84 -16.49 0.76
C THR A 282 -11.75 -15.53 0.27
N LEU A 283 -11.00 -14.97 1.22
CA LEU A 283 -9.79 -14.19 0.98
C LEU A 283 -8.58 -15.08 1.25
N LYS A 284 -7.78 -15.31 0.22
CA LYS A 284 -6.48 -16.00 0.33
C LYS A 284 -5.39 -14.96 0.29
N ILE A 285 -4.66 -14.81 1.40
CA ILE A 285 -3.62 -13.80 1.54
C ILE A 285 -2.29 -14.52 1.74
N SER A 286 -1.27 -14.11 0.99
CA SER A 286 0.06 -14.70 1.07
C SER A 286 1.15 -13.66 0.83
N ILE A 287 2.40 -13.99 1.25
CA ILE A 287 3.57 -13.15 0.98
C ILE A 287 4.38 -13.71 -0.21
N LYS A 288 4.76 -12.84 -1.12
CA LYS A 288 5.75 -13.11 -2.16
C LYS A 288 7.08 -12.48 -1.76
N LYS A 289 8.00 -13.32 -1.27
CA LYS A 289 9.30 -12.87 -0.79
C LYS A 289 10.16 -12.33 -1.91
N ALA A 290 10.84 -11.18 -1.67
CA ALA A 290 11.78 -10.54 -2.58
C ALA A 290 11.23 -10.35 -4.01
N ALA A 291 9.93 -10.01 -4.12
CA ALA A 291 9.16 -10.02 -5.35
C ALA A 291 9.35 -8.78 -6.22
N LEU A 292 9.77 -7.66 -5.64
CA LEU A 292 9.90 -6.37 -6.33
C LEU A 292 11.28 -5.75 -6.08
N SER A 293 11.95 -5.31 -7.16
CA SER A 293 13.18 -4.52 -7.07
C SER A 293 12.86 -3.03 -7.02
N VAL A 294 13.24 -2.34 -5.95
CA VAL A 294 12.97 -0.91 -5.74
C VAL A 294 14.26 -0.14 -5.58
N ILE A 295 14.32 1.06 -6.17
CA ILE A 295 15.44 2.00 -6.01
C ILE A 295 15.24 2.75 -4.69
N ILE A 296 16.29 2.79 -3.88
CA ILE A 296 16.30 3.39 -2.54
C ILE A 296 17.43 4.40 -2.39
N PRO A 297 17.34 5.31 -1.39
CA PRO A 297 18.43 6.23 -1.03
C PRO A 297 19.72 5.54 -0.63
#